data_ff53f904bb3134c05bff34d64ab74375
#
_entry.id   ff53f904bb3134c05bff34d64ab74375
#
_cell.length_a   1.000
_cell.length_b   1.000
_cell.length_c   1.000
_cell.angle_alpha   90.00
_cell.angle_beta   90.00
_cell.angle_gamma   90.00
#
_symmetry.space_group_name_H-M   'P 1'
#
loop_
_entity.id
_entity.type
_entity.pdbx_description
1 polymer ?
#
loop_
_entity_poly.entity_id
_entity_poly.type
_entity_poly.pdbx_seq_one_letter_code
_entity_poly.pdbx_strand_id
1 'polypeptide(L)'
;MTLAENDLPGIIGFADDLAKRENYTKIFGKVPASSADMFASAGYVVEASIPSFFQGKEEAVFMAKYFDPERRKTANATELTEIRAAALEHTGRKERGSLPNGFTLRPARTEDTEKLADLFRKVFPTYPFPISDPEYIRTTMQDNVRYFLIKEGDKIAAASSCEVDKESLTAEMTDFAVDPHYRGRSFAGILLEEMEKTMRREGIITAYTIARSASLPMNAVFAGAGYRFGGMLPNNTNISGSIESMNTWYKKL
;
A
#
# COMPACT_ATOMS: atom_id res chain seq x y z
N MET A 1 0.75 -13.13 -3.80
CA MET A 1 1.17 -14.57 -3.81
C MET A 1 1.75 -14.86 -2.45
N THR A 2 1.21 -15.84 -1.75
CA THR A 2 1.77 -16.33 -0.48
C THR A 2 2.79 -17.40 -0.82
N LEU A 3 3.99 -17.33 -0.22
CA LEU A 3 5.05 -18.31 -0.40
C LEU A 3 4.80 -19.49 0.50
N ALA A 4 4.61 -20.69 -0.06
CA ALA A 4 4.58 -21.93 0.70
C ALA A 4 6.01 -22.53 0.82
N GLU A 5 6.28 -23.27 1.88
CA GLU A 5 7.60 -23.92 2.06
C GLU A 5 7.99 -24.80 0.87
N ASN A 6 7.01 -25.50 0.28
CA ASN A 6 7.23 -26.36 -0.89
C ASN A 6 7.53 -25.60 -2.19
N ASP A 7 7.32 -24.30 -2.23
CA ASP A 7 7.66 -23.47 -3.41
C ASP A 7 9.16 -23.20 -3.48
N LEU A 8 9.88 -23.34 -2.37
CA LEU A 8 11.32 -23.13 -2.29
C LEU A 8 12.11 -24.41 -2.64
N PRO A 9 13.24 -24.27 -3.36
CA PRO A 9 13.81 -23.06 -3.98
C PRO A 9 13.25 -22.74 -5.38
N GLY A 10 12.29 -23.53 -5.87
CA GLY A 10 11.81 -23.48 -7.26
C GLY A 10 11.28 -22.12 -7.69
N ILE A 11 10.59 -21.40 -6.80
CA ILE A 11 10.00 -20.08 -7.09
C ILE A 11 11.06 -19.04 -7.49
N ILE A 12 12.27 -19.12 -6.93
CA ILE A 12 13.36 -18.17 -7.24
C ILE A 12 13.80 -18.32 -8.69
N GLY A 13 14.05 -19.56 -9.12
CA GLY A 13 14.41 -19.86 -10.52
C GLY A 13 13.28 -19.48 -11.49
N PHE A 14 12.04 -19.83 -11.15
CA PHE A 14 10.87 -19.47 -11.95
C PHE A 14 10.71 -17.95 -12.11
N ALA A 15 10.88 -17.18 -11.03
CA ALA A 15 10.77 -15.72 -11.07
C ALA A 15 11.89 -15.08 -11.91
N ASP A 16 13.13 -15.61 -11.81
CA ASP A 16 14.26 -15.15 -12.60
C ASP A 16 14.04 -15.41 -14.11
N ASP A 17 13.55 -16.60 -14.47
CA ASP A 17 13.28 -16.97 -15.86
C ASP A 17 12.10 -16.17 -16.44
N LEU A 18 11.07 -15.93 -15.64
CA LEU A 18 9.96 -15.05 -16.00
C LEU A 18 10.46 -13.62 -16.28
N ALA A 19 11.27 -13.07 -15.37
CA ALA A 19 11.79 -11.72 -15.53
C ALA A 19 12.66 -11.57 -16.80
N LYS A 20 13.49 -12.56 -17.12
CA LYS A 20 14.29 -12.57 -18.35
C LYS A 20 13.42 -12.66 -19.60
N ARG A 21 12.42 -13.56 -19.60
CA ARG A 21 11.52 -13.79 -20.73
C ARG A 21 10.67 -12.55 -21.05
N GLU A 22 10.15 -11.89 -20.01
CA GLU A 22 9.26 -10.73 -20.14
C GLU A 22 10.03 -9.39 -20.11
N ASN A 23 11.37 -9.41 -20.06
CA ASN A 23 12.24 -8.23 -19.96
C ASN A 23 11.90 -7.34 -18.73
N TYR A 24 11.54 -7.93 -17.62
CA TYR A 24 11.34 -7.18 -16.38
C TYR A 24 12.69 -6.74 -15.80
N THR A 25 12.75 -5.51 -15.34
CA THR A 25 13.96 -4.89 -14.80
C THR A 25 14.12 -5.06 -13.30
N LYS A 26 13.05 -5.47 -12.59
CA LYS A 26 13.04 -5.71 -11.15
C LYS A 26 12.03 -6.81 -10.79
N ILE A 27 12.44 -7.74 -9.93
CA ILE A 27 11.54 -8.60 -9.16
C ILE A 27 11.42 -8.00 -7.76
N PHE A 28 10.23 -8.06 -7.19
CA PHE A 28 9.93 -7.62 -5.84
C PHE A 28 9.03 -8.65 -5.15
N GLY A 29 9.33 -8.98 -3.90
CA GLY A 29 8.55 -9.92 -3.11
C GLY A 29 8.59 -9.66 -1.62
N LYS A 30 7.51 -10.09 -0.92
CA LYS A 30 7.41 -10.15 0.54
C LYS A 30 7.82 -11.55 0.97
N VAL A 31 8.96 -11.69 1.61
CA VAL A 31 9.60 -12.97 1.94
C VAL A 31 9.59 -13.14 3.46
N PRO A 32 9.20 -14.31 4.01
CA PRO A 32 9.41 -14.62 5.42
C PRO A 32 10.89 -14.49 5.80
N ALA A 33 11.17 -13.91 6.97
CA ALA A 33 12.56 -13.71 7.43
C ALA A 33 13.36 -15.03 7.47
N SER A 34 12.72 -16.14 7.79
CA SER A 34 13.30 -17.48 7.77
C SER A 34 13.83 -17.93 6.41
N SER A 35 13.30 -17.34 5.32
CA SER A 35 13.71 -17.66 3.94
C SER A 35 14.63 -16.61 3.31
N ALA A 36 14.93 -15.50 4.01
CA ALA A 36 15.66 -14.35 3.44
C ALA A 36 17.05 -14.72 2.93
N ASP A 37 17.80 -15.57 3.62
CA ASP A 37 19.16 -15.99 3.23
C ASP A 37 19.18 -16.74 1.89
N MET A 38 18.14 -17.53 1.61
CA MET A 38 18.01 -18.24 0.33
C MET A 38 17.83 -17.26 -0.83
N PHE A 39 16.98 -16.24 -0.65
CA PHE A 39 16.80 -15.17 -1.64
C PHE A 39 18.06 -14.31 -1.79
N ALA A 40 18.74 -13.95 -0.66
CA ALA A 40 20.00 -13.21 -0.71
C ALA A 40 21.08 -13.95 -1.48
N SER A 41 21.21 -15.29 -1.29
CA SER A 41 22.13 -16.15 -2.04
C SER A 41 21.82 -16.18 -3.53
N ALA A 42 20.58 -15.92 -3.94
CA ALA A 42 20.14 -15.80 -5.32
C ALA A 42 20.27 -14.37 -5.90
N GLY A 43 20.88 -13.43 -5.14
CA GLY A 43 21.14 -12.06 -5.59
C GLY A 43 20.02 -11.06 -5.28
N TYR A 44 19.07 -11.40 -4.43
CA TYR A 44 18.09 -10.45 -3.91
C TYR A 44 18.69 -9.59 -2.80
N VAL A 45 18.25 -8.36 -2.69
CA VAL A 45 18.65 -7.40 -1.66
C VAL A 45 17.45 -6.98 -0.82
N VAL A 46 17.66 -6.72 0.45
CA VAL A 46 16.63 -6.20 1.35
C VAL A 46 16.39 -4.71 1.08
N GLU A 47 15.15 -4.31 0.94
CA GLU A 47 14.73 -2.91 0.76
C GLU A 47 13.91 -2.38 1.94
N ALA A 48 13.11 -3.25 2.56
CA ALA A 48 12.29 -2.89 3.73
C ALA A 48 12.03 -4.12 4.58
N SER A 49 11.54 -3.90 5.81
CA SER A 49 11.03 -4.98 6.65
C SER A 49 9.84 -4.55 7.50
N ILE A 50 8.99 -5.52 7.84
CA ILE A 50 7.84 -5.33 8.71
C ILE A 50 7.85 -6.43 9.77
N PRO A 51 8.22 -6.10 11.02
CA PRO A 51 8.16 -7.04 12.13
C PRO A 51 6.74 -7.57 12.36
N SER A 52 6.63 -8.81 12.79
CA SER A 52 5.34 -9.45 13.13
C SER A 52 4.31 -9.43 11.98
N PHE A 53 4.78 -9.52 10.73
CA PHE A 53 3.92 -9.50 9.55
C PHE A 53 3.10 -10.79 9.45
N PHE A 54 3.75 -11.94 9.42
CA PHE A 54 3.07 -13.22 9.31
C PHE A 54 2.47 -13.62 10.66
N GLN A 55 1.14 -13.59 10.77
CA GLN A 55 0.35 -13.97 11.94
C GLN A 55 0.79 -13.30 13.26
N GLY A 56 1.37 -12.10 13.18
CA GLY A 56 1.89 -11.38 14.34
C GLY A 56 3.17 -11.98 14.95
N LYS A 57 3.80 -12.95 14.28
CA LYS A 57 4.94 -13.73 14.81
C LYS A 57 6.22 -13.51 14.03
N GLU A 58 6.17 -13.65 12.71
CA GLU A 58 7.35 -13.62 11.85
C GLU A 58 7.42 -12.30 11.05
N GLU A 59 8.62 -11.80 10.84
CA GLU A 59 8.92 -10.62 10.04
C GLU A 59 8.78 -10.91 8.55
N ALA A 60 8.19 -9.99 7.79
CA ALA A 60 8.34 -9.96 6.34
C ALA A 60 9.53 -9.09 5.96
N VAL A 61 10.42 -9.64 5.16
CA VAL A 61 11.50 -8.92 4.51
C VAL A 61 11.09 -8.63 3.06
N PHE A 62 11.09 -7.37 2.70
CA PHE A 62 10.78 -6.94 1.34
C PHE A 62 12.06 -7.01 0.53
N MET A 63 12.14 -7.97 -0.36
CA MET A 63 13.35 -8.26 -1.12
C MET A 63 13.15 -7.97 -2.60
N ALA A 64 14.21 -7.46 -3.22
CA ALA A 64 14.21 -7.16 -4.64
C ALA A 64 15.46 -7.70 -5.35
N LYS A 65 15.29 -8.12 -6.59
CA LYS A 65 16.39 -8.44 -7.53
C LYS A 65 16.29 -7.53 -8.75
N TYR A 66 17.41 -6.97 -9.13
CA TYR A 66 17.52 -6.02 -10.24
C TYR A 66 18.19 -6.68 -11.43
N PHE A 67 17.55 -6.64 -12.59
CA PHE A 67 18.10 -7.10 -13.88
C PHE A 67 18.68 -5.93 -14.69
N ASP A 68 18.28 -4.70 -14.31
CA ASP A 68 18.87 -3.45 -14.79
C ASP A 68 19.42 -2.66 -13.59
N PRO A 69 20.75 -2.39 -13.52
CA PRO A 69 21.35 -1.62 -12.44
C PRO A 69 20.79 -0.20 -12.32
N GLU A 70 20.37 0.42 -13.42
CA GLU A 70 19.78 1.77 -13.40
C GLU A 70 18.45 1.78 -12.66
N ARG A 71 17.69 0.67 -12.66
CA ARG A 71 16.44 0.54 -11.92
C ARG A 71 16.61 0.69 -10.41
N ARG A 72 17.81 0.43 -9.88
CA ARG A 72 18.11 0.60 -8.44
C ARG A 72 18.45 2.06 -8.09
N LYS A 73 18.89 2.87 -9.04
CA LYS A 73 19.30 4.25 -8.81
C LYS A 73 18.10 5.16 -8.69
N THR A 74 17.95 5.81 -7.56
CA THR A 74 16.89 6.79 -7.30
C THR A 74 17.43 8.18 -7.63
N ALA A 75 16.99 8.77 -8.74
CA ALA A 75 17.50 10.06 -9.24
C ALA A 75 17.28 11.21 -8.24
N ASN A 76 16.19 11.17 -7.47
CA ASN A 76 15.78 12.20 -6.51
C ASN A 76 15.91 11.74 -5.04
N ALA A 77 16.92 10.95 -4.71
CA ALA A 77 17.08 10.33 -3.39
C ALA A 77 17.11 11.37 -2.23
N THR A 78 17.72 12.53 -2.42
CA THR A 78 17.78 13.61 -1.42
C THR A 78 16.38 14.15 -1.15
N GLU A 79 15.61 14.50 -2.19
CA GLU A 79 14.23 14.99 -2.07
C GLU A 79 13.34 13.97 -1.34
N LEU A 80 13.41 12.68 -1.71
CA LEU A 80 12.62 11.63 -1.04
C LEU A 80 13.00 11.48 0.44
N THR A 81 14.25 11.70 0.79
CA THR A 81 14.72 11.69 2.19
C THR A 81 14.15 12.89 2.96
N GLU A 82 14.13 14.08 2.36
CA GLU A 82 13.54 15.28 2.96
C GLU A 82 12.02 15.11 3.15
N ILE A 83 11.32 14.59 2.16
CA ILE A 83 9.88 14.28 2.26
C ILE A 83 9.60 13.32 3.41
N ARG A 84 10.40 12.27 3.53
CA ARG A 84 10.27 11.31 4.64
C ARG A 84 10.54 11.98 5.99
N ALA A 85 11.57 12.80 6.10
CA ALA A 85 11.88 13.52 7.33
C ALA A 85 10.73 14.44 7.74
N ALA A 86 10.20 15.23 6.80
CA ALA A 86 9.05 16.09 7.02
C ALA A 86 7.79 15.28 7.43
N ALA A 87 7.56 14.11 6.82
CA ALA A 87 6.45 13.24 7.23
C ALA A 87 6.59 12.75 8.67
N LEU A 88 7.80 12.39 9.10
CA LEU A 88 8.07 11.94 10.46
C LEU A 88 7.82 13.01 11.53
N GLU A 89 7.90 14.30 11.20
CA GLU A 89 7.52 15.39 12.11
C GLU A 89 6.03 15.36 12.51
N HIS A 90 5.19 14.64 11.75
CA HIS A 90 3.79 14.42 12.09
C HIS A 90 3.56 13.27 13.08
N THR A 91 4.59 12.51 13.43
CA THR A 91 4.48 11.38 14.37
C THR A 91 3.90 11.83 15.71
N GLY A 92 2.86 11.12 16.17
CA GLY A 92 2.21 11.41 17.46
C GLY A 92 1.23 12.60 17.46
N ARG A 93 1.00 13.25 16.33
CA ARG A 93 -0.06 14.26 16.20
C ARG A 93 -1.41 13.57 16.23
N LYS A 94 -2.09 13.64 17.39
CA LYS A 94 -3.39 12.99 17.65
C LYS A 94 -4.60 13.60 16.93
N GLU A 95 -4.45 14.75 16.29
CA GLU A 95 -5.57 15.45 15.65
C GLU A 95 -5.92 14.81 14.30
N ARG A 96 -6.63 13.71 14.37
CA ARG A 96 -7.45 13.27 13.25
C ARG A 96 -8.73 14.11 13.29
N GLY A 97 -8.99 14.86 12.23
CA GLY A 97 -10.18 15.72 12.15
C GLY A 97 -11.46 14.89 12.36
N SER A 98 -12.47 15.47 12.95
CA SER A 98 -13.81 14.87 12.94
C SER A 98 -14.41 14.98 11.54
N LEU A 99 -15.26 14.00 11.19
CA LEU A 99 -16.01 14.06 9.93
C LEU A 99 -16.90 15.33 9.96
N PRO A 100 -16.76 16.24 8.98
CA PRO A 100 -17.55 17.47 8.98
C PRO A 100 -19.05 17.20 8.82
N ASN A 101 -19.89 18.12 9.29
CA ASN A 101 -21.34 18.04 9.09
C ASN A 101 -21.68 17.94 7.60
N GLY A 102 -22.69 17.16 7.27
CA GLY A 102 -23.12 16.93 5.88
C GLY A 102 -22.38 15.79 5.17
N PHE A 103 -21.33 15.23 5.79
CA PHE A 103 -20.61 14.07 5.26
C PHE A 103 -21.00 12.79 6.00
N THR A 104 -20.97 11.67 5.28
CA THR A 104 -21.17 10.32 5.84
C THR A 104 -19.96 9.45 5.48
N LEU A 105 -19.51 8.64 6.44
CA LEU A 105 -18.47 7.64 6.26
C LEU A 105 -19.07 6.24 6.44
N ARG A 106 -18.80 5.35 5.49
CA ARG A 106 -19.25 3.97 5.56
C ARG A 106 -18.40 3.04 4.69
N PRO A 107 -18.46 1.72 4.91
CA PRO A 107 -18.01 0.77 3.90
C PRO A 107 -18.76 0.96 2.58
N ALA A 108 -18.08 0.75 1.46
CA ALA A 108 -18.70 0.77 0.14
C ALA A 108 -19.56 -0.48 -0.08
N ARG A 109 -20.51 -0.37 -0.99
CA ARG A 109 -21.40 -1.44 -1.43
C ARG A 109 -21.27 -1.64 -2.94
N THR A 110 -21.79 -2.73 -3.44
CA THR A 110 -21.75 -3.04 -4.90
C THR A 110 -22.35 -1.91 -5.76
N GLU A 111 -23.37 -1.22 -5.26
CA GLU A 111 -23.98 -0.07 -5.95
C GLU A 111 -23.07 1.17 -6.04
N ASP A 112 -21.98 1.22 -5.30
CA ASP A 112 -21.02 2.34 -5.32
C ASP A 112 -19.90 2.15 -6.38
N THR A 113 -19.79 0.98 -7.00
CA THR A 113 -18.63 0.62 -7.84
C THR A 113 -18.38 1.58 -9.00
N GLU A 114 -19.44 2.02 -9.71
CA GLU A 114 -19.33 2.99 -10.79
C GLU A 114 -18.74 4.33 -10.31
N LYS A 115 -19.29 4.85 -9.19
CA LYS A 115 -18.85 6.13 -8.61
C LYS A 115 -17.44 6.04 -8.03
N LEU A 116 -17.05 4.87 -7.49
CA LEU A 116 -15.69 4.61 -7.03
C LEU A 116 -14.71 4.62 -8.19
N ALA A 117 -15.03 3.89 -9.28
CA ALA A 117 -14.22 3.86 -10.49
C ALA A 117 -14.02 5.26 -11.08
N ASP A 118 -15.09 6.09 -11.10
CA ASP A 118 -15.01 7.49 -11.55
C ASP A 118 -14.09 8.33 -10.68
N LEU A 119 -14.16 8.17 -9.35
CA LEU A 119 -13.24 8.87 -8.44
C LEU A 119 -11.79 8.45 -8.66
N PHE A 120 -11.53 7.13 -8.74
CA PHE A 120 -10.19 6.62 -8.97
C PHE A 120 -9.61 7.09 -10.31
N ARG A 121 -10.39 7.05 -11.39
CA ARG A 121 -10.01 7.58 -12.71
C ARG A 121 -9.66 9.06 -12.66
N LYS A 122 -10.40 9.83 -11.86
CA LYS A 122 -10.15 11.28 -11.68
C LYS A 122 -8.86 11.55 -10.90
N VAL A 123 -8.53 10.72 -9.91
CA VAL A 123 -7.41 10.97 -9.00
C VAL A 123 -6.11 10.33 -9.47
N PHE A 124 -6.18 9.18 -10.14
CA PHE A 124 -5.02 8.40 -10.58
C PHE A 124 -4.93 8.36 -12.12
N PRO A 125 -4.06 9.16 -12.75
CA PRO A 125 -3.82 9.09 -14.19
C PRO A 125 -3.35 7.71 -14.67
N THR A 126 -2.48 7.05 -13.88
CA THR A 126 -2.07 5.64 -14.04
C THR A 126 -2.05 4.96 -12.68
N TYR A 127 -2.37 3.66 -12.69
CA TYR A 127 -2.36 2.82 -11.48
C TYR A 127 -1.93 1.40 -11.86
N PRO A 128 -1.25 0.63 -10.97
CA PRO A 128 -0.78 -0.72 -11.30
C PRO A 128 -1.89 -1.73 -11.53
N PHE A 129 -3.10 -1.47 -11.01
CA PHE A 129 -4.29 -2.31 -11.17
C PHE A 129 -5.43 -1.54 -11.85
N PRO A 130 -6.41 -2.20 -12.48
CA PRO A 130 -7.50 -1.52 -13.19
C PRO A 130 -8.59 -0.98 -12.23
N ILE A 131 -8.21 -0.21 -11.20
CA ILE A 131 -9.14 0.34 -10.19
C ILE A 131 -10.15 1.35 -10.76
N SER A 132 -9.98 1.78 -12.01
CA SER A 132 -10.96 2.60 -12.75
C SER A 132 -12.00 1.77 -13.49
N ASP A 133 -11.96 0.43 -13.37
CA ASP A 133 -12.95 -0.49 -13.91
C ASP A 133 -13.93 -0.91 -12.78
N PRO A 134 -15.23 -0.59 -12.90
CA PRO A 134 -16.24 -0.99 -11.91
C PRO A 134 -16.34 -2.51 -11.69
N GLU A 135 -16.09 -3.30 -12.74
CA GLU A 135 -16.15 -4.77 -12.62
C GLU A 135 -14.99 -5.32 -11.81
N TYR A 136 -13.79 -4.76 -11.99
CA TYR A 136 -12.64 -5.07 -11.13
C TYR A 136 -12.94 -4.77 -9.66
N ILE A 137 -13.49 -3.57 -9.36
CA ILE A 137 -13.87 -3.19 -7.99
C ILE A 137 -14.91 -4.16 -7.44
N ARG A 138 -15.93 -4.54 -8.23
CA ARG A 138 -16.99 -5.48 -7.82
C ARG A 138 -16.42 -6.85 -7.48
N THR A 139 -15.53 -7.36 -8.32
CA THR A 139 -14.88 -8.66 -8.13
C THR A 139 -14.01 -8.66 -6.87
N THR A 140 -13.17 -7.64 -6.69
CA THR A 140 -12.29 -7.54 -5.51
C THR A 140 -13.06 -7.30 -4.21
N MET A 141 -14.22 -6.62 -4.23
CA MET A 141 -15.13 -6.52 -3.08
C MET A 141 -15.66 -7.88 -2.62
N GLN A 142 -15.89 -8.80 -3.53
CA GLN A 142 -16.39 -10.15 -3.21
C GLN A 142 -15.28 -11.06 -2.67
N ASP A 143 -14.03 -10.73 -2.94
CA ASP A 143 -12.87 -11.49 -2.50
C ASP A 143 -12.28 -10.89 -1.20
N ASN A 144 -11.17 -10.22 -1.30
CA ASN A 144 -10.36 -9.82 -0.14
C ASN A 144 -10.23 -8.31 0.06
N VAL A 145 -10.85 -7.47 -0.78
CA VAL A 145 -10.74 -6.01 -0.67
C VAL A 145 -11.96 -5.39 0.00
N ARG A 146 -11.72 -4.54 1.01
CA ARG A 146 -12.73 -3.74 1.69
C ARG A 146 -12.57 -2.29 1.30
N TYR A 147 -13.57 -1.72 0.61
CA TYR A 147 -13.59 -0.32 0.22
C TYR A 147 -14.36 0.51 1.24
N PHE A 148 -13.86 1.73 1.50
CA PHE A 148 -14.47 2.71 2.39
C PHE A 148 -14.64 4.02 1.64
N LEU A 149 -15.71 4.76 1.95
CA LEU A 149 -15.97 6.02 1.29
C LEU A 149 -16.55 7.07 2.22
N ILE A 150 -16.21 8.33 1.93
CA ILE A 150 -16.82 9.52 2.49
C ILE A 150 -17.67 10.16 1.39
N LYS A 151 -18.95 10.43 1.71
CA LYS A 151 -19.92 11.04 0.79
C LYS A 151 -20.44 12.36 1.35
N GLU A 152 -20.73 13.29 0.42
CA GLU A 152 -21.59 14.43 0.63
C GLU A 152 -22.81 14.27 -0.27
N GLY A 153 -23.98 13.97 0.32
CA GLY A 153 -25.16 13.56 -0.44
C GLY A 153 -24.85 12.35 -1.33
N ASP A 154 -25.00 12.49 -2.64
CA ASP A 154 -24.74 11.43 -3.62
C ASP A 154 -23.31 11.38 -4.16
N LYS A 155 -22.48 12.37 -3.85
CA LYS A 155 -21.11 12.46 -4.37
C LYS A 155 -20.13 11.77 -3.44
N ILE A 156 -19.22 10.97 -3.99
CA ILE A 156 -18.08 10.44 -3.24
C ILE A 156 -17.01 11.52 -3.17
N ALA A 157 -16.73 12.00 -1.96
CA ALA A 157 -15.71 13.00 -1.69
C ALA A 157 -14.31 12.39 -1.51
N ALA A 158 -14.25 11.19 -0.93
CA ALA A 158 -13.02 10.43 -0.75
C ALA A 158 -13.31 8.93 -0.64
N ALA A 159 -12.33 8.12 -1.01
CA ALA A 159 -12.37 6.67 -0.87
C ALA A 159 -10.99 6.11 -0.54
N SER A 160 -10.97 4.90 0.00
CA SER A 160 -9.77 4.08 0.23
C SER A 160 -10.15 2.61 0.26
N SER A 161 -9.15 1.72 0.24
CA SER A 161 -9.37 0.28 0.36
C SER A 161 -8.39 -0.39 1.34
N CYS A 162 -8.76 -1.60 1.79
CA CYS A 162 -7.89 -2.54 2.49
C CYS A 162 -7.82 -3.83 1.70
N GLU A 163 -6.63 -4.26 1.32
CA GLU A 163 -6.40 -5.63 0.84
C GLU A 163 -6.11 -6.52 2.04
N VAL A 164 -7.01 -7.46 2.33
CA VAL A 164 -6.96 -8.30 3.54
C VAL A 164 -6.35 -9.66 3.22
N ASP A 165 -5.28 -10.00 3.89
CA ASP A 165 -4.71 -11.34 3.92
C ASP A 165 -5.03 -12.00 5.27
N LYS A 166 -6.03 -12.88 5.25
CA LYS A 166 -6.49 -13.60 6.45
C LYS A 166 -5.51 -14.68 6.90
N GLU A 167 -4.68 -15.19 6.00
CA GLU A 167 -3.68 -16.21 6.33
C GLU A 167 -2.54 -15.57 7.12
N SER A 168 -2.02 -14.45 6.65
CA SER A 168 -0.98 -13.67 7.32
C SER A 168 -1.51 -12.81 8.47
N LEU A 169 -2.82 -12.63 8.60
CA LEU A 169 -3.49 -11.67 9.51
C LEU A 169 -2.99 -10.23 9.29
N THR A 170 -2.84 -9.84 8.02
CA THR A 170 -2.39 -8.50 7.61
C THR A 170 -3.41 -7.81 6.73
N ALA A 171 -3.35 -6.47 6.69
CA ALA A 171 -4.10 -5.68 5.73
C ALA A 171 -3.22 -4.57 5.15
N GLU A 172 -3.19 -4.47 3.82
CA GLU A 172 -2.60 -3.33 3.13
C GLU A 172 -3.61 -2.19 3.05
N MET A 173 -3.28 -1.04 3.64
CA MET A 173 -4.08 0.18 3.58
C MET A 173 -3.70 0.94 2.32
N THR A 174 -4.56 0.96 1.32
CA THR A 174 -4.22 1.39 -0.04
C THR A 174 -5.32 2.24 -0.70
N ASP A 175 -5.14 2.62 -1.97
CA ASP A 175 -6.10 3.30 -2.86
C ASP A 175 -6.69 4.60 -2.31
N PHE A 176 -5.93 5.37 -1.50
CA PHE A 176 -6.44 6.63 -0.95
C PHE A 176 -6.66 7.68 -2.04
N ALA A 177 -7.91 7.94 -2.35
CA ALA A 177 -8.35 8.93 -3.32
C ALA A 177 -9.21 10.00 -2.65
N VAL A 178 -8.82 11.27 -2.78
CA VAL A 178 -9.62 12.42 -2.35
C VAL A 178 -9.89 13.28 -3.56
N ASP A 179 -11.16 13.49 -3.87
CA ASP A 179 -11.56 14.41 -4.93
C ASP A 179 -10.91 15.79 -4.71
N PRO A 180 -10.28 16.40 -5.71
CA PRO A 180 -9.57 17.65 -5.57
C PRO A 180 -10.36 18.77 -4.86
N HIS A 181 -11.70 18.84 -5.06
CA HIS A 181 -12.57 19.82 -4.41
C HIS A 181 -12.69 19.64 -2.88
N TYR A 182 -12.36 18.46 -2.36
CA TYR A 182 -12.49 18.11 -0.94
C TYR A 182 -11.15 17.97 -0.22
N ARG A 183 -10.03 18.26 -0.89
CA ARG A 183 -8.70 18.21 -0.26
C ARG A 183 -8.58 19.20 0.91
N GLY A 184 -7.63 18.94 1.80
CA GLY A 184 -7.40 19.78 3.00
C GLY A 184 -8.36 19.52 4.15
N ARG A 185 -9.28 18.54 4.06
CA ARG A 185 -10.29 18.20 5.09
C ARG A 185 -9.94 16.97 5.92
N SER A 186 -8.69 16.51 5.89
CA SER A 186 -8.20 15.33 6.61
C SER A 186 -8.91 14.01 6.27
N PHE A 187 -9.59 13.90 5.14
CA PHE A 187 -10.39 12.72 4.79
C PHE A 187 -9.57 11.43 4.71
N ALA A 188 -8.33 11.48 4.22
CA ALA A 188 -7.45 10.31 4.21
C ALA A 188 -7.17 9.77 5.62
N GLY A 189 -6.95 10.66 6.59
CA GLY A 189 -6.75 10.27 8.00
C GLY A 189 -8.02 9.70 8.64
N ILE A 190 -9.19 10.27 8.33
CA ILE A 190 -10.50 9.81 8.81
C ILE A 190 -10.81 8.41 8.24
N LEU A 191 -10.56 8.21 6.93
CA LEU A 191 -10.70 6.90 6.28
C LEU A 191 -9.77 5.87 6.93
N LEU A 192 -8.48 6.20 7.08
CA LEU A 192 -7.50 5.31 7.69
C LEU A 192 -7.91 4.86 9.10
N GLU A 193 -8.47 5.77 9.91
CA GLU A 193 -8.96 5.43 11.24
C GLU A 193 -10.12 4.42 11.21
N GLU A 194 -11.09 4.58 10.30
CA GLU A 194 -12.20 3.63 10.17
C GLU A 194 -11.73 2.28 9.61
N MET A 195 -10.78 2.31 8.65
CA MET A 195 -10.13 1.09 8.15
C MET A 195 -9.45 0.33 9.30
N GLU A 196 -8.63 1.00 10.11
CA GLU A 196 -7.97 0.38 11.27
C GLU A 196 -8.99 -0.22 12.26
N LYS A 197 -10.09 0.51 12.57
CA LYS A 197 -11.15 0.01 13.46
C LYS A 197 -11.79 -1.25 12.91
N THR A 198 -12.07 -1.26 11.61
CA THR A 198 -12.69 -2.41 10.94
C THR A 198 -11.73 -3.60 10.90
N MET A 199 -10.47 -3.39 10.55
CA MET A 199 -9.46 -4.45 10.51
C MET A 199 -9.21 -5.07 11.87
N ARG A 200 -9.20 -4.28 12.95
CA ARG A 200 -9.15 -4.83 14.34
C ARG A 200 -10.34 -5.74 14.65
N ARG A 201 -11.56 -5.36 14.23
CA ARG A 201 -12.77 -6.19 14.43
C ARG A 201 -12.72 -7.48 13.61
N GLU A 202 -12.05 -7.47 12.44
CA GLU A 202 -11.84 -8.64 11.60
C GLU A 202 -10.65 -9.53 12.07
N GLY A 203 -9.97 -9.15 13.17
CA GLY A 203 -8.88 -9.93 13.76
C GLY A 203 -7.52 -9.74 13.07
N ILE A 204 -7.38 -8.70 12.26
CA ILE A 204 -6.10 -8.35 11.62
C ILE A 204 -5.14 -7.82 12.69
N ILE A 205 -3.89 -8.31 12.65
CA ILE A 205 -2.85 -7.96 13.63
C ILE A 205 -1.97 -6.82 13.10
N THR A 206 -1.59 -6.87 11.83
CA THR A 206 -0.66 -5.91 11.24
C THR A 206 -1.28 -5.19 10.06
N ALA A 207 -1.36 -3.86 10.17
CA ALA A 207 -1.67 -2.98 9.05
C ALA A 207 -0.38 -2.44 8.45
N TYR A 208 -0.31 -2.38 7.12
CA TYR A 208 0.81 -1.78 6.42
C TYR A 208 0.35 -1.03 5.17
N THR A 209 1.24 -0.32 4.54
CA THR A 209 1.03 0.32 3.25
C THR A 209 2.32 0.41 2.46
N ILE A 210 2.17 0.50 1.14
CA ILE A 210 3.24 0.81 0.18
C ILE A 210 2.85 2.13 -0.48
N ALA A 211 3.26 3.25 0.12
CA ALA A 211 2.88 4.60 -0.30
C ALA A 211 3.95 5.23 -1.20
N ARG A 212 3.55 6.07 -2.17
CA ARG A 212 4.48 6.82 -3.02
C ARG A 212 5.45 7.65 -2.16
N SER A 213 6.76 7.44 -2.32
CA SER A 213 7.79 8.16 -1.53
C SER A 213 7.71 9.68 -1.76
N ALA A 214 7.34 10.12 -2.96
CA ALA A 214 7.18 11.52 -3.32
C ALA A 214 5.91 12.18 -2.76
N SER A 215 5.00 11.43 -2.14
CA SER A 215 3.74 11.99 -1.60
C SER A 215 3.88 12.39 -0.13
N LEU A 216 4.38 13.59 0.16
CA LEU A 216 4.41 14.10 1.54
C LEU A 216 3.06 13.97 2.26
N PRO A 217 1.89 14.33 1.65
CA PRO A 217 0.62 14.21 2.36
C PRO A 217 0.30 12.80 2.82
N MET A 218 0.52 11.78 1.98
CA MET A 218 0.22 10.40 2.36
C MET A 218 1.20 9.84 3.39
N ASN A 219 2.51 10.11 3.23
CA ASN A 219 3.49 9.71 4.23
C ASN A 219 3.19 10.37 5.59
N ALA A 220 2.78 11.65 5.63
CA ALA A 220 2.39 12.36 6.85
C ALA A 220 1.13 11.77 7.50
N VAL A 221 0.14 11.31 6.70
CA VAL A 221 -1.06 10.63 7.21
C VAL A 221 -0.67 9.35 7.96
N PHE A 222 0.19 8.51 7.38
CA PHE A 222 0.62 7.27 8.02
C PHE A 222 1.50 7.53 9.24
N ALA A 223 2.50 8.43 9.16
CA ALA A 223 3.34 8.80 10.28
C ALA A 223 2.50 9.37 11.45
N GLY A 224 1.58 10.30 11.16
CA GLY A 224 0.65 10.88 12.14
C GLY A 224 -0.29 9.86 12.75
N ALA A 225 -0.66 8.82 12.01
CA ALA A 225 -1.45 7.70 12.51
C ALA A 225 -0.66 6.71 13.40
N GLY A 226 0.64 6.94 13.61
CA GLY A 226 1.50 6.11 14.43
C GLY A 226 2.06 4.89 13.70
N TYR A 227 2.06 4.89 12.36
CA TYR A 227 2.79 3.89 11.58
C TYR A 227 4.28 4.16 11.69
N ARG A 228 5.06 3.08 11.69
CA ARG A 228 6.52 3.10 11.66
C ARG A 228 7.02 2.91 10.24
N PHE A 229 8.09 3.58 9.89
CA PHE A 229 8.75 3.42 8.60
C PHE A 229 9.46 2.07 8.53
N GLY A 230 9.16 1.26 7.52
CA GLY A 230 9.74 -0.07 7.31
C GLY A 230 10.91 -0.09 6.32
N GLY A 231 10.99 0.89 5.43
CA GLY A 231 11.99 0.97 4.39
C GLY A 231 11.47 1.62 3.10
N MET A 232 12.36 1.88 2.17
CA MET A 232 12.03 2.41 0.84
C MET A 232 12.29 1.35 -0.23
N LEU A 233 11.36 1.21 -1.15
CA LEU A 233 11.42 0.33 -2.31
C LEU A 233 11.79 1.18 -3.54
N PRO A 234 13.07 1.22 -3.96
CA PRO A 234 13.51 2.07 -5.07
C PRO A 234 12.82 1.71 -6.37
N ASN A 235 12.30 2.73 -7.08
CA ASN A 235 11.69 2.59 -8.41
C ASN A 235 10.79 1.36 -8.54
N ASN A 236 9.84 1.20 -7.63
CA ASN A 236 9.10 -0.06 -7.46
C ASN A 236 7.85 -0.16 -8.31
N THR A 237 7.10 0.92 -8.42
CA THR A 237 5.72 0.87 -8.94
C THR A 237 5.50 1.87 -10.07
N ASN A 238 4.88 1.43 -11.16
CA ASN A 238 4.40 2.34 -12.21
C ASN A 238 3.08 2.96 -11.74
N ILE A 239 3.13 4.22 -11.32
CA ILE A 239 2.00 4.96 -10.77
C ILE A 239 2.14 6.45 -11.09
N SER A 240 1.00 7.13 -11.31
CA SER A 240 0.98 8.58 -11.61
C SER A 240 1.82 9.00 -12.83
N GLY A 241 1.92 8.13 -13.82
CA GLY A 241 2.60 8.40 -15.10
C GLY A 241 4.08 8.04 -15.14
N SER A 242 4.65 7.54 -14.06
CA SER A 242 6.08 7.17 -14.00
C SER A 242 6.33 5.98 -13.07
N ILE A 243 7.56 5.45 -13.15
CA ILE A 243 8.03 4.48 -12.16
C ILE A 243 8.52 5.25 -10.94
N GLU A 244 7.90 5.00 -9.80
CA GLU A 244 8.19 5.70 -8.55
C GLU A 244 8.76 4.78 -7.47
N SER A 245 9.56 5.38 -6.59
CA SER A 245 9.96 4.77 -5.33
C SER A 245 8.80 4.81 -4.34
N MET A 246 8.73 3.76 -3.51
CA MET A 246 7.64 3.62 -2.54
C MET A 246 8.20 3.50 -1.13
N ASN A 247 7.49 4.05 -0.15
CA ASN A 247 7.79 3.90 1.27
C ASN A 247 6.84 2.87 1.88
N THR A 248 7.40 1.92 2.62
CA THR A 248 6.61 1.03 3.46
C THR A 248 6.40 1.64 4.83
N TRP A 249 5.17 1.61 5.30
CA TRP A 249 4.80 1.99 6.66
C TRP A 249 4.00 0.86 7.28
N TYR A 250 4.16 0.60 8.56
CA TYR A 250 3.45 -0.46 9.25
C TYR A 250 3.05 -0.10 10.68
N LYS A 251 2.01 -0.77 11.17
CA LYS A 251 1.47 -0.60 12.53
C LYS A 251 0.87 -1.91 13.01
N LYS A 252 1.15 -2.28 14.25
CA LYS A 252 0.41 -3.32 14.94
C LYS A 252 -0.94 -2.76 15.38
N LEU A 253 -2.05 -3.41 14.98
CA LEU A 253 -3.40 -2.99 15.28
C LEU A 253 -3.87 -3.39 16.68
#